data_fafbc83c53887eb58f12d2d784c1cb16
#
_entry.id   fafbc83c53887eb58f12d2d784c1cb16
#
_cell.length_a   1.000
_cell.length_b   1.000
_cell.length_c   1.000
_cell.angle_alpha   90.00
_cell.angle_beta   90.00
_cell.angle_gamma   90.00
#
_symmetry.space_group_name_H-M   'P 1'
#
loop_
_entity.id
_entity.type
_entity.pdbx_description
1 polymer ?
#
loop_
_entity_poly.entity_id
_entity_poly.type
_entity_poly.pdbx_seq_one_letter_code
_entity_poly.pdbx_strand_id
1 'polypeptide(L)'
;MEPRLTEERPSWRDFVARVAVDVTPLREHPAYRRLWIGQAVTFAGSELAIVALPYQLYQLTHSTLDLGLFALTSLVPLLTLTLAGGALADAFDRRRMLLVTETLQAVGIVGLLVNAALPHPSVAALFAFATVVEACFSAGIGAMRSLPQRLLPPELYAKAGALESIYYGISGIAAPSLAGVLIGVAGLTTVYAIGAASFAACIVALWGLPAIPPHPEADRPSVRSILAGFRFVASEKVILGFFLVDTNAMVFGMPLALFPAIAANRFGDATLVGYLYAAPSAGALVAGLASGWVAHVRRQGLVVVVAATAWGVAVTAFAFATHLWLALVLLALAGLADQVSAIFRNAMVLALTPDRLQGRVRGIEFMQVAAAPSLGNLEAGVVASLTSIRVSVASGGILCVVGTLASAATFPALLRYDARTRAARA
;
A
#
# COMPACT_ATOMS: atom_id res chain seq x y z
N MET A 1 -58.40 10.57 1.30
CA MET A 1 -57.57 11.76 0.95
C MET A 1 -56.19 11.49 1.52
N GLU A 2 -55.32 10.80 0.73
CA GLU A 2 -53.95 10.45 1.16
C GLU A 2 -53.04 11.69 0.95
N PRO A 3 -52.16 12.00 1.92
CA PRO A 3 -51.18 13.05 1.72
C PRO A 3 -50.10 12.58 0.76
N ARG A 4 -49.99 13.22 -0.40
CA ARG A 4 -48.86 13.06 -1.32
C ARG A 4 -47.59 13.52 -0.59
N LEU A 5 -46.72 12.57 -0.25
CA LEU A 5 -45.36 12.85 0.13
C LEU A 5 -44.66 13.45 -1.11
N THR A 6 -44.46 14.73 -1.13
CA THR A 6 -43.58 15.39 -2.09
C THR A 6 -42.16 15.00 -1.74
N GLU A 7 -41.60 14.06 -2.50
CA GLU A 7 -40.16 13.80 -2.49
C GLU A 7 -39.47 15.07 -3.02
N GLU A 8 -39.02 15.93 -2.11
CA GLU A 8 -38.11 17.02 -2.45
C GLU A 8 -36.83 16.40 -3.04
N ARG A 9 -36.55 16.72 -4.30
CA ARG A 9 -35.30 16.34 -4.93
C ARG A 9 -34.14 16.89 -4.08
N PRO A 10 -33.18 16.06 -3.63
CA PRO A 10 -32.07 16.52 -2.80
C PRO A 10 -31.36 17.67 -3.51
N SER A 11 -31.20 18.78 -2.81
CA SER A 11 -30.51 19.94 -3.35
C SER A 11 -29.06 19.63 -3.64
N TRP A 12 -28.41 20.35 -4.56
CA TRP A 12 -26.96 20.23 -4.81
C TRP A 12 -26.15 20.40 -3.50
N ARG A 13 -26.63 21.22 -2.58
CA ARG A 13 -26.02 21.39 -1.25
C ARG A 13 -26.10 20.13 -0.41
N ASP A 14 -27.21 19.39 -0.45
CA ASP A 14 -27.38 18.12 0.26
C ASP A 14 -26.52 17.03 -0.36
N PHE A 15 -26.34 17.04 -1.69
CA PHE A 15 -25.41 16.15 -2.38
C PHE A 15 -23.96 16.45 -1.97
N VAL A 16 -23.52 17.71 -2.01
CA VAL A 16 -22.18 18.12 -1.59
C VAL A 16 -21.95 17.81 -0.11
N ALA A 17 -22.93 18.05 0.76
CA ALA A 17 -22.83 17.72 2.18
C ALA A 17 -22.72 16.20 2.46
N ARG A 18 -23.31 15.35 1.59
CA ARG A 18 -23.20 13.88 1.67
C ARG A 18 -21.87 13.35 1.13
N VAL A 19 -21.26 14.07 0.20
CA VAL A 19 -19.98 13.70 -0.44
C VAL A 19 -18.78 14.37 0.25
N ALA A 20 -19.00 15.50 0.94
CA ALA A 20 -17.96 16.20 1.66
C ALA A 20 -17.43 15.35 2.81
N VAL A 21 -16.10 15.24 2.86
CA VAL A 21 -15.42 14.52 3.94
C VAL A 21 -15.66 15.22 5.27
N ASP A 22 -16.15 14.48 6.25
CA ASP A 22 -16.39 15.01 7.58
C ASP A 22 -15.07 15.20 8.34
N VAL A 23 -14.72 16.45 8.54
CA VAL A 23 -13.49 16.86 9.24
C VAL A 23 -13.67 17.03 10.76
N THR A 24 -14.78 16.60 11.32
CA THR A 24 -15.06 16.65 12.79
C THR A 24 -13.91 16.07 13.61
N PRO A 25 -13.29 14.91 13.28
CA PRO A 25 -12.17 14.38 14.04
C PRO A 25 -10.98 15.36 14.15
N LEU A 26 -10.74 16.15 13.10
CA LEU A 26 -9.65 17.15 13.08
C LEU A 26 -10.01 18.44 13.83
N ARG A 27 -11.30 18.80 13.88
CA ARG A 27 -11.75 20.04 14.53
C ARG A 27 -11.88 19.86 16.05
N GLU A 28 -12.50 18.76 16.48
CA GLU A 28 -12.88 18.57 17.87
C GLU A 28 -11.81 17.85 18.69
N HIS A 29 -10.88 17.09 18.04
CA HIS A 29 -9.84 16.32 18.71
C HIS A 29 -8.43 16.82 18.36
N PRO A 30 -7.86 17.80 19.09
CA PRO A 30 -6.55 18.38 18.78
C PRO A 30 -5.39 17.36 18.79
N ALA A 31 -5.47 16.34 19.64
CA ALA A 31 -4.46 15.26 19.66
C ALA A 31 -4.49 14.44 18.36
N TYR A 32 -5.69 14.06 17.90
CA TYR A 32 -5.83 13.36 16.63
C TYR A 32 -5.41 14.23 15.45
N ARG A 33 -5.76 15.52 15.44
CA ARG A 33 -5.31 16.46 14.40
C ARG A 33 -3.79 16.52 14.28
N ARG A 34 -3.07 16.60 15.42
CA ARG A 34 -1.59 16.59 15.42
C ARG A 34 -1.04 15.29 14.86
N LEU A 35 -1.59 14.15 15.27
CA LEU A 35 -1.23 12.84 14.74
C LEU A 35 -1.47 12.79 13.23
N TRP A 36 -2.67 13.17 12.77
CA TRP A 36 -3.04 13.10 11.36
C TRP A 36 -2.15 13.97 10.47
N ILE A 37 -1.87 15.22 10.89
CA ILE A 37 -0.96 16.10 10.14
C ILE A 37 0.46 15.52 10.11
N GLY A 38 0.98 15.06 11.25
CA GLY A 38 2.30 14.43 11.32
C GLY A 38 2.41 13.23 10.37
N GLN A 39 1.43 12.33 10.42
CA GLN A 39 1.38 11.13 9.57
C GLN A 39 1.24 11.48 8.08
N ALA A 40 0.37 12.43 7.72
CA ALA A 40 0.19 12.86 6.33
C ALA A 40 1.51 13.42 5.74
N VAL A 41 2.21 14.25 6.51
CA VAL A 41 3.49 14.85 6.10
C VAL A 41 4.59 13.78 5.98
N THR A 42 4.69 12.88 6.97
CA THR A 42 5.69 11.80 6.94
C THR A 42 5.40 10.79 5.84
N PHE A 43 4.13 10.44 5.63
CA PHE A 43 3.76 9.52 4.55
C PHE A 43 4.15 10.10 3.18
N ALA A 44 3.88 11.38 2.93
CA ALA A 44 4.32 12.05 1.70
C ALA A 44 5.85 12.03 1.55
N GLY A 45 6.60 12.27 2.64
CA GLY A 45 8.06 12.18 2.65
C GLY A 45 8.59 10.76 2.39
N SER A 46 7.91 9.75 2.91
CA SER A 46 8.26 8.34 2.65
C SER A 46 7.99 7.94 1.20
N GLU A 47 6.89 8.41 0.61
CA GLU A 47 6.59 8.19 -0.82
C GLU A 47 7.64 8.82 -1.74
N LEU A 48 8.24 9.95 -1.35
CA LEU A 48 9.39 10.51 -2.07
C LEU A 48 10.60 9.55 -2.03
N ALA A 49 10.87 8.93 -0.88
CA ALA A 49 11.98 8.00 -0.70
C ALA A 49 11.77 6.68 -1.48
N ILE A 50 10.51 6.20 -1.61
CA ILE A 50 10.16 5.01 -2.42
C ILE A 50 10.64 5.17 -3.87
N VAL A 51 10.62 6.39 -4.42
CA VAL A 51 11.15 6.67 -5.76
C VAL A 51 12.65 6.88 -5.74
N ALA A 52 13.15 7.64 -4.75
CA ALA A 52 14.54 8.07 -4.69
C ALA A 52 15.51 6.91 -4.45
N LEU A 53 15.14 5.94 -3.58
CA LEU A 53 16.00 4.81 -3.21
C LEU A 53 16.32 3.90 -4.40
N PRO A 54 15.36 3.29 -5.10
CA PRO A 54 15.65 2.45 -6.25
C PRO A 54 16.23 3.25 -7.43
N TYR A 55 15.87 4.53 -7.58
CA TYR A 55 16.51 5.41 -8.54
C TYR A 55 18.01 5.55 -8.26
N GLN A 56 18.40 5.92 -7.02
CA GLN A 56 19.80 6.06 -6.63
C GLN A 56 20.56 4.74 -6.80
N LEU A 57 19.96 3.64 -6.38
CA LEU A 57 20.58 2.31 -6.50
C LEU A 57 20.88 2.00 -7.98
N TYR A 58 19.91 2.24 -8.86
CA TYR A 58 20.10 1.98 -10.29
C TYR A 58 21.17 2.89 -10.90
N GLN A 59 21.22 4.18 -10.51
CA GLN A 59 22.27 5.10 -10.97
C GLN A 59 23.68 4.67 -10.55
N LEU A 60 23.82 4.01 -9.40
CA LEU A 60 25.10 3.56 -8.89
C LEU A 60 25.54 2.22 -9.48
N THR A 61 24.60 1.32 -9.76
CA THR A 61 24.93 -0.09 -10.09
C THR A 61 24.60 -0.48 -11.53
N HIS A 62 23.64 0.19 -12.15
CA HIS A 62 23.02 -0.19 -13.43
C HIS A 62 22.56 -1.67 -13.45
N SER A 63 22.29 -2.26 -12.29
CA SER A 63 21.98 -3.67 -12.07
C SER A 63 20.51 -3.86 -11.73
N THR A 64 19.79 -4.64 -12.53
CA THR A 64 18.42 -5.05 -12.23
C THR A 64 18.36 -6.09 -11.11
N LEU A 65 19.44 -6.86 -10.92
CA LEU A 65 19.56 -7.80 -9.80
C LEU A 65 19.60 -7.05 -8.47
N ASP A 66 20.40 -5.96 -8.39
CA ASP A 66 20.48 -5.16 -7.16
C ASP A 66 19.13 -4.50 -6.83
N LEU A 67 18.38 -4.04 -7.85
CA LEU A 67 17.01 -3.54 -7.67
C LEU A 67 16.08 -4.62 -7.10
N GLY A 68 16.19 -5.85 -7.58
CA GLY A 68 15.44 -6.99 -7.02
C GLY A 68 15.85 -7.33 -5.58
N LEU A 69 17.16 -7.42 -5.32
CA LEU A 69 17.70 -7.70 -3.97
C LEU A 69 17.34 -6.58 -2.97
N PHE A 70 17.18 -5.34 -3.45
CA PHE A 70 16.76 -4.23 -2.62
C PHE A 70 15.40 -4.46 -1.96
N ALA A 71 14.50 -5.23 -2.58
CA ALA A 71 13.23 -5.60 -1.97
C ALA A 71 13.39 -6.41 -0.65
N LEU A 72 14.52 -7.04 -0.42
CA LEU A 72 14.81 -7.73 0.85
C LEU A 72 14.97 -6.75 2.02
N THR A 73 15.31 -5.49 1.75
CA THR A 73 15.43 -4.45 2.80
C THR A 73 14.09 -4.19 3.50
N SER A 74 12.97 -4.35 2.80
CA SER A 74 11.62 -4.26 3.36
C SER A 74 11.06 -5.63 3.76
N LEU A 75 11.24 -6.66 2.94
CA LEU A 75 10.65 -8.00 3.17
C LEU A 75 11.12 -8.62 4.49
N VAL A 76 12.44 -8.61 4.74
CA VAL A 76 13.00 -9.25 5.94
C VAL A 76 12.56 -8.55 7.22
N PRO A 77 12.65 -7.21 7.37
CA PRO A 77 12.09 -6.51 8.52
C PRO A 77 10.59 -6.70 8.69
N LEU A 78 9.83 -6.64 7.60
CA LEU A 78 8.38 -6.81 7.65
C LEU A 78 8.00 -8.16 8.28
N LEU A 79 8.58 -9.25 7.80
CA LEU A 79 8.27 -10.61 8.28
C LEU A 79 8.73 -10.86 9.72
N THR A 80 9.83 -10.22 10.14
CA THR A 80 10.43 -10.47 11.46
C THR A 80 9.96 -9.49 12.52
N LEU A 81 9.86 -8.19 12.19
CA LEU A 81 9.64 -7.14 13.17
C LEU A 81 8.19 -6.70 13.32
N THR A 82 7.30 -6.94 12.34
CA THR A 82 5.89 -6.56 12.47
C THR A 82 5.20 -7.28 13.65
N LEU A 83 5.47 -8.57 13.81
CA LEU A 83 4.93 -9.34 14.94
C LEU A 83 5.55 -8.92 16.28
N ALA A 84 6.87 -8.73 16.30
CA ALA A 84 7.58 -8.23 17.48
C ALA A 84 7.13 -6.81 17.85
N GLY A 85 6.94 -5.94 16.87
CA GLY A 85 6.45 -4.58 17.02
C GLY A 85 5.03 -4.52 17.61
N GLY A 86 4.15 -5.43 17.19
CA GLY A 86 2.82 -5.58 17.78
C GLY A 86 2.91 -5.92 19.28
N ALA A 87 3.72 -6.89 19.66
CA ALA A 87 3.94 -7.27 21.05
C ALA A 87 4.57 -6.12 21.88
N LEU A 88 5.49 -5.36 21.28
CA LEU A 88 6.07 -4.18 21.93
C LEU A 88 5.03 -3.06 22.11
N ALA A 89 4.15 -2.84 21.13
CA ALA A 89 3.06 -1.84 21.23
C ALA A 89 2.05 -2.18 22.33
N ASP A 90 1.90 -3.46 22.68
CA ASP A 90 1.05 -3.90 23.79
C ASP A 90 1.76 -3.82 25.15
N ALA A 91 3.10 -3.81 25.17
CA ALA A 91 3.90 -3.76 26.39
C ALA A 91 4.35 -2.34 26.79
N PHE A 92 4.50 -1.45 25.82
CA PHE A 92 5.06 -0.11 26.03
C PHE A 92 4.06 1.00 25.69
N ASP A 93 4.35 2.22 26.16
CA ASP A 93 3.63 3.41 25.74
C ASP A 93 3.77 3.64 24.24
N ARG A 94 2.64 3.66 23.52
CA ARG A 94 2.60 3.74 22.04
C ARG A 94 3.21 5.03 21.49
N ARG A 95 3.03 6.16 22.21
CA ARG A 95 3.67 7.42 21.85
C ARG A 95 5.19 7.30 21.92
N ARG A 96 5.74 6.73 23.02
CA ARG A 96 7.19 6.54 23.17
C ARG A 96 7.75 5.61 22.09
N MET A 97 7.05 4.52 21.81
CA MET A 97 7.43 3.58 20.77
C MET A 97 7.53 4.28 19.41
N LEU A 98 6.51 5.07 19.04
CA LEU A 98 6.53 5.82 17.78
C LEU A 98 7.61 6.91 17.76
N LEU A 99 7.83 7.62 18.85
CA LEU A 99 8.93 8.59 18.92
C LEU A 99 10.29 7.93 18.64
N VAL A 100 10.52 6.73 19.17
CA VAL A 100 11.76 5.98 18.94
C VAL A 100 11.85 5.53 17.49
N THR A 101 10.80 4.89 16.95
CA THR A 101 10.82 4.36 15.58
C THR A 101 10.91 5.47 14.55
N GLU A 102 10.17 6.58 14.70
CA GLU A 102 10.24 7.75 13.79
C GLU A 102 11.59 8.46 13.88
N THR A 103 12.19 8.55 15.08
CA THR A 103 13.53 9.12 15.23
C THR A 103 14.60 8.27 14.54
N LEU A 104 14.53 6.95 14.68
CA LEU A 104 15.46 6.05 14.02
C LEU A 104 15.27 6.05 12.49
N GLN A 105 14.03 6.15 12.00
CA GLN A 105 13.76 6.36 10.58
C GLN A 105 14.34 7.69 10.09
N ALA A 106 14.15 8.78 10.84
CA ALA A 106 14.75 10.07 10.52
C ALA A 106 16.29 9.98 10.42
N VAL A 107 16.95 9.29 11.36
CA VAL A 107 18.41 9.02 11.31
C VAL A 107 18.77 8.20 10.06
N GLY A 108 17.98 7.19 9.70
CA GLY A 108 18.18 6.43 8.46
C GLY A 108 18.08 7.31 7.21
N ILE A 109 17.05 8.16 7.11
CA ILE A 109 16.89 9.09 5.97
C ILE A 109 18.01 10.13 5.93
N VAL A 110 18.45 10.67 7.09
CA VAL A 110 19.62 11.56 7.15
C VAL A 110 20.89 10.82 6.71
N GLY A 111 21.05 9.55 7.07
CA GLY A 111 22.13 8.70 6.58
C GLY A 111 22.10 8.55 5.05
N LEU A 112 20.93 8.36 4.46
CA LEU A 112 20.74 8.33 3.01
C LEU A 112 21.06 9.68 2.36
N LEU A 113 20.63 10.78 2.97
CA LEU A 113 20.97 12.15 2.54
C LEU A 113 22.48 12.37 2.51
N VAL A 114 23.16 12.01 3.60
CA VAL A 114 24.63 12.13 3.70
C VAL A 114 25.30 11.26 2.65
N ASN A 115 24.87 9.99 2.52
CA ASN A 115 25.41 9.09 1.50
C ASN A 115 25.23 9.64 0.08
N ALA A 116 24.08 10.21 -0.23
CA ALA A 116 23.80 10.80 -1.55
C ALA A 116 24.63 12.06 -1.82
N ALA A 117 25.05 12.79 -0.78
CA ALA A 117 25.88 13.99 -0.88
C ALA A 117 27.39 13.68 -1.01
N LEU A 118 27.82 12.44 -0.79
CA LEU A 118 29.23 12.07 -0.93
C LEU A 118 29.66 12.06 -2.41
N PRO A 119 30.95 12.37 -2.71
CA PRO A 119 31.49 12.25 -4.07
C PRO A 119 31.40 10.84 -4.63
N HIS A 120 31.47 9.83 -3.76
CA HIS A 120 31.33 8.41 -4.09
C HIS A 120 30.32 7.75 -3.14
N PRO A 121 29.01 7.80 -3.47
CA PRO A 121 27.99 7.17 -2.64
C PRO A 121 28.19 5.65 -2.53
N SER A 122 28.00 5.12 -1.33
CA SER A 122 28.15 3.69 -1.06
C SER A 122 26.84 2.94 -1.23
N VAL A 123 26.85 1.89 -2.05
CA VAL A 123 25.71 0.97 -2.22
C VAL A 123 25.42 0.22 -0.91
N ALA A 124 26.47 -0.20 -0.18
CA ALA A 124 26.27 -0.88 1.10
C ALA A 124 25.61 0.02 2.15
N ALA A 125 25.98 1.32 2.20
CA ALA A 125 25.34 2.29 3.07
C ALA A 125 23.87 2.51 2.68
N LEU A 126 23.54 2.52 1.37
CA LEU A 126 22.17 2.65 0.87
C LEU A 126 21.32 1.47 1.36
N PHE A 127 21.78 0.22 1.21
CA PHE A 127 21.10 -0.96 1.73
C PHE A 127 20.95 -0.92 3.26
N ALA A 128 22.01 -0.55 3.99
CA ALA A 128 22.00 -0.52 5.44
C ALA A 128 20.97 0.50 5.99
N PHE A 129 21.00 1.76 5.50
CA PHE A 129 20.07 2.79 5.95
C PHE A 129 18.62 2.51 5.51
N ALA A 130 18.41 2.01 4.29
CA ALA A 130 17.08 1.58 3.86
C ALA A 130 16.53 0.46 4.76
N THR A 131 17.36 -0.54 5.10
CA THR A 131 16.95 -1.60 6.04
C THR A 131 16.60 -1.06 7.41
N VAL A 132 17.34 -0.08 7.94
CA VAL A 132 17.01 0.57 9.22
C VAL A 132 15.67 1.29 9.16
N VAL A 133 15.40 2.05 8.09
CA VAL A 133 14.12 2.75 7.88
C VAL A 133 12.97 1.74 7.87
N GLU A 134 13.07 0.69 7.06
CA GLU A 134 12.04 -0.34 6.93
C GLU A 134 11.86 -1.18 8.20
N ALA A 135 12.94 -1.45 8.93
CA ALA A 135 12.90 -2.15 10.22
C ALA A 135 12.12 -1.35 11.26
N CYS A 136 12.40 -0.05 11.36
CA CYS A 136 11.71 0.84 12.28
C CYS A 136 10.24 1.06 11.89
N PHE A 137 9.95 1.19 10.60
CA PHE A 137 8.57 1.24 10.09
C PHE A 137 7.81 -0.03 10.47
N SER A 138 8.35 -1.21 10.17
CA SER A 138 7.75 -2.51 10.48
C SER A 138 7.49 -2.70 11.98
N ALA A 139 8.44 -2.28 12.82
CA ALA A 139 8.28 -2.31 14.27
C ALA A 139 7.20 -1.34 14.77
N GLY A 140 7.09 -0.13 14.17
CA GLY A 140 6.17 0.93 14.60
C GLY A 140 4.73 0.78 14.12
N ILE A 141 4.49 0.02 13.06
CA ILE A 141 3.19 0.00 12.36
C ILE A 141 2.01 -0.43 13.24
N GLY A 142 2.22 -1.37 14.17
CA GLY A 142 1.18 -1.81 15.12
C GLY A 142 0.76 -0.69 16.08
N ALA A 143 1.71 0.04 16.63
CA ALA A 143 1.46 1.21 17.48
C ALA A 143 0.73 2.30 16.68
N MET A 144 1.20 2.63 15.49
CA MET A 144 0.64 3.66 14.63
C MET A 144 -0.84 3.42 14.30
N ARG A 145 -1.19 2.21 13.86
CA ARG A 145 -2.57 1.84 13.48
C ARG A 145 -3.55 1.82 14.64
N SER A 146 -3.07 1.65 15.87
CA SER A 146 -3.92 1.63 17.05
C SER A 146 -4.18 3.01 17.68
N LEU A 147 -3.44 4.06 17.27
CA LEU A 147 -3.55 5.40 17.84
C LEU A 147 -4.90 6.08 17.60
N PRO A 148 -5.51 6.05 16.39
CA PRO A 148 -6.82 6.67 16.18
C PRO A 148 -7.88 6.15 17.14
N GLN A 149 -7.88 4.84 17.44
CA GLN A 149 -8.81 4.21 18.38
C GLN A 149 -8.59 4.64 19.85
N ARG A 150 -7.44 5.22 20.16
CA ARG A 150 -7.10 5.73 21.50
C ARG A 150 -7.34 7.22 21.67
N LEU A 151 -7.43 7.94 20.55
CA LEU A 151 -7.56 9.40 20.54
C LEU A 151 -8.98 9.86 20.18
N LEU A 152 -9.80 8.96 19.63
CA LEU A 152 -11.15 9.25 19.18
C LEU A 152 -12.18 8.33 19.82
N PRO A 153 -13.42 8.78 19.99
CA PRO A 153 -14.53 7.91 20.33
C PRO A 153 -14.95 7.03 19.13
N PRO A 154 -15.57 5.85 19.36
CA PRO A 154 -15.89 4.87 18.32
C PRO A 154 -16.70 5.42 17.14
N GLU A 155 -17.59 6.38 17.39
CA GLU A 155 -18.46 7.01 16.40
C GLU A 155 -17.67 7.78 15.31
N LEU A 156 -16.43 8.16 15.61
CA LEU A 156 -15.55 8.89 14.69
C LEU A 156 -14.56 8.01 13.92
N TYR A 157 -14.48 6.70 14.20
CA TYR A 157 -13.49 5.82 13.53
C TYR A 157 -13.67 5.77 12.02
N ALA A 158 -14.92 5.69 11.53
CA ALA A 158 -15.19 5.68 10.09
C ALA A 158 -14.76 7.00 9.42
N LYS A 159 -14.99 8.14 10.09
CA LYS A 159 -14.58 9.47 9.61
C LYS A 159 -13.06 9.61 9.60
N ALA A 160 -12.39 9.09 10.63
CA ALA A 160 -10.93 9.04 10.70
C ALA A 160 -10.33 8.22 9.55
N GLY A 161 -10.86 7.03 9.29
CA GLY A 161 -10.44 6.20 8.17
C GLY A 161 -10.64 6.86 6.81
N ALA A 162 -11.73 7.61 6.61
CA ALA A 162 -11.95 8.41 5.40
C ALA A 162 -10.88 9.51 5.24
N LEU A 163 -10.54 10.21 6.33
CA LEU A 163 -9.48 11.22 6.34
C LEU A 163 -8.10 10.63 6.05
N GLU A 164 -7.81 9.44 6.57
CA GLU A 164 -6.56 8.71 6.29
C GLU A 164 -6.48 8.33 4.80
N SER A 165 -7.58 7.83 4.23
CA SER A 165 -7.64 7.46 2.80
C SER A 165 -7.33 8.64 1.88
N ILE A 166 -7.64 9.88 2.29
CA ILE A 166 -7.34 11.08 1.51
C ILE A 166 -5.85 11.32 1.41
N TYR A 167 -5.13 11.33 2.55
CA TYR A 167 -3.69 11.58 2.46
C TYR A 167 -2.96 10.42 1.79
N TYR A 168 -3.38 9.16 1.98
CA TYR A 168 -2.84 8.03 1.24
C TYR A 168 -3.04 8.17 -0.27
N GLY A 169 -4.26 8.52 -0.70
CA GLY A 169 -4.57 8.68 -2.12
C GLY A 169 -3.83 9.85 -2.77
N ILE A 170 -3.80 11.01 -2.12
CA ILE A 170 -3.11 12.21 -2.64
C ILE A 170 -1.60 11.98 -2.67
N SER A 171 -1.02 11.50 -1.57
CA SER A 171 0.43 11.30 -1.48
C SER A 171 0.93 10.21 -2.42
N GLY A 172 0.18 9.12 -2.61
CA GLY A 172 0.55 8.04 -3.53
C GLY A 172 0.62 8.46 -5.00
N ILE A 173 0.02 9.59 -5.38
CA ILE A 173 0.12 10.16 -6.73
C ILE A 173 1.09 11.33 -6.76
N ALA A 174 0.89 12.30 -5.85
CA ALA A 174 1.60 13.56 -5.88
C ALA A 174 3.08 13.40 -5.48
N ALA A 175 3.38 12.60 -4.45
CA ALA A 175 4.74 12.50 -3.96
C ALA A 175 5.66 11.74 -4.93
N PRO A 176 5.32 10.58 -5.52
CA PRO A 176 6.16 9.96 -6.55
C PRO A 176 6.38 10.86 -7.77
N SER A 177 5.33 11.54 -8.26
CA SER A 177 5.46 12.50 -9.37
C SER A 177 6.41 13.64 -9.03
N LEU A 178 6.25 14.21 -7.83
CA LEU A 178 7.11 15.28 -7.34
C LEU A 178 8.55 14.81 -7.12
N ALA A 179 8.76 13.57 -6.66
CA ALA A 179 10.09 12.99 -6.50
C ALA A 179 10.85 12.96 -7.82
N GLY A 180 10.24 12.51 -8.92
CA GLY A 180 10.85 12.50 -10.24
C GLY A 180 11.25 13.91 -10.69
N VAL A 181 10.36 14.89 -10.54
CA VAL A 181 10.63 16.31 -10.87
C VAL A 181 11.76 16.86 -10.01
N LEU A 182 11.70 16.67 -8.69
CA LEU A 182 12.72 17.16 -7.75
C LEU A 182 14.09 16.55 -8.02
N ILE A 183 14.14 15.25 -8.34
CA ILE A 183 15.39 14.58 -8.73
C ILE A 183 16.00 15.28 -9.95
N GLY A 184 15.19 15.60 -10.97
CA GLY A 184 15.65 16.24 -12.20
C GLY A 184 16.10 17.69 -12.03
N VAL A 185 15.38 18.47 -11.20
CA VAL A 185 15.63 19.92 -11.07
C VAL A 185 16.58 20.24 -9.91
N ALA A 186 16.47 19.55 -8.80
CA ALA A 186 17.13 19.88 -7.53
C ALA A 186 18.05 18.76 -6.99
N GLY A 187 18.05 17.61 -7.65
CA GLY A 187 18.88 16.46 -7.28
C GLY A 187 18.34 15.60 -6.14
N LEU A 188 18.95 14.45 -5.96
CA LEU A 188 18.57 13.41 -5.00
C LEU A 188 18.66 13.87 -3.54
N THR A 189 19.68 14.66 -3.23
CA THR A 189 19.89 15.22 -1.89
C THR A 189 18.72 16.06 -1.42
N THR A 190 18.09 16.82 -2.33
CA THR A 190 16.91 17.63 -2.01
C THR A 190 15.72 16.73 -1.62
N VAL A 191 15.52 15.62 -2.33
CA VAL A 191 14.45 14.67 -2.03
C VAL A 191 14.63 14.05 -0.64
N TYR A 192 15.83 13.59 -0.32
CA TYR A 192 16.12 13.06 1.03
C TYR A 192 16.05 14.12 2.12
N ALA A 193 16.43 15.39 1.84
CA ALA A 193 16.31 16.48 2.79
C ALA A 193 14.83 16.79 3.12
N ILE A 194 13.96 16.80 2.11
CA ILE A 194 12.51 16.95 2.32
C ILE A 194 11.96 15.75 3.12
N GLY A 195 12.39 14.53 2.80
CA GLY A 195 12.07 13.32 3.57
C GLY A 195 12.49 13.48 5.04
N ALA A 196 13.73 13.85 5.33
CA ALA A 196 14.22 14.07 6.70
C ALA A 196 13.41 15.14 7.44
N ALA A 197 13.09 16.25 6.78
CA ALA A 197 12.26 17.30 7.34
C ALA A 197 10.83 16.82 7.66
N SER A 198 10.26 15.95 6.85
CA SER A 198 8.94 15.36 7.08
C SER A 198 8.90 14.48 8.33
N PHE A 199 9.94 13.66 8.57
CA PHE A 199 10.08 12.89 9.81
C PHE A 199 10.27 13.80 11.02
N ALA A 200 11.07 14.88 10.91
CA ALA A 200 11.22 15.85 11.98
C ALA A 200 9.88 16.51 12.36
N ALA A 201 9.07 16.86 11.36
CA ALA A 201 7.72 17.42 11.59
C ALA A 201 6.81 16.41 12.32
N CYS A 202 6.85 15.11 11.95
CA CYS A 202 6.11 14.06 12.64
C CYS A 202 6.56 13.89 14.10
N ILE A 203 7.86 13.86 14.36
CA ILE A 203 8.41 13.76 15.71
C ILE A 203 7.91 14.92 16.58
N VAL A 204 7.92 16.16 16.06
CA VAL A 204 7.36 17.33 16.76
C VAL A 204 5.86 17.15 17.04
N ALA A 205 5.09 16.63 16.06
CA ALA A 205 3.67 16.36 16.25
C ALA A 205 3.42 15.30 17.32
N LEU A 206 4.21 14.22 17.34
CA LEU A 206 4.14 13.15 18.35
C LEU A 206 4.52 13.63 19.75
N TRP A 207 5.45 14.56 19.86
CA TRP A 207 5.79 15.15 21.17
C TRP A 207 4.64 15.92 21.80
N GLY A 208 3.77 16.49 20.99
CA GLY A 208 2.55 17.16 21.44
C GLY A 208 1.39 16.24 21.83
N LEU A 209 1.55 14.91 21.72
CA LEU A 209 0.52 13.95 22.12
C LEU A 209 0.59 13.65 23.62
N PRO A 210 -0.56 13.28 24.27
CA PRO A 210 -0.54 12.73 25.60
C PRO A 210 0.15 11.36 25.62
N ALA A 211 0.58 10.91 26.81
CA ALA A 211 1.03 9.53 27.01
C ALA A 211 -0.11 8.54 26.70
N ILE A 212 0.20 7.45 26.01
CA ILE A 212 -0.77 6.44 25.59
C ILE A 212 -0.29 5.08 26.11
N PRO A 213 -0.56 4.80 27.40
CA PRO A 213 -0.10 3.58 28.04
C PRO A 213 -0.75 2.32 27.42
N PRO A 214 -0.13 1.15 27.59
CA PRO A 214 -0.67 -0.13 27.14
C PRO A 214 -2.03 -0.42 27.80
N HIS A 215 -2.86 -1.24 27.13
CA HIS A 215 -4.14 -1.67 27.70
C HIS A 215 -3.90 -2.80 28.70
N PRO A 216 -4.48 -2.76 29.91
CA PRO A 216 -4.30 -3.79 30.94
C PRO A 216 -4.77 -5.19 30.50
N GLU A 217 -5.77 -5.27 29.62
CA GLU A 217 -6.43 -6.49 29.16
C GLU A 217 -6.15 -6.86 27.70
N ALA A 218 -5.05 -6.35 27.10
CA ALA A 218 -4.72 -6.72 25.72
C ALA A 218 -4.42 -8.23 25.63
N ASP A 219 -5.27 -8.95 24.89
CA ASP A 219 -5.04 -10.36 24.56
C ASP A 219 -3.69 -10.49 23.85
N ARG A 220 -2.75 -11.19 24.49
CA ARG A 220 -1.42 -11.42 23.90
C ARG A 220 -1.58 -12.23 22.62
N PRO A 221 -1.05 -11.75 21.48
CA PRO A 221 -1.09 -12.53 20.27
C PRO A 221 -0.39 -13.88 20.51
N SER A 222 -1.13 -14.97 20.41
CA SER A 222 -0.56 -16.31 20.55
C SER A 222 -0.35 -16.93 19.16
N VAL A 223 0.71 -17.69 18.98
CA VAL A 223 0.95 -18.47 17.77
C VAL A 223 -0.28 -19.32 17.39
N ARG A 224 -0.97 -19.86 18.40
CA ARG A 224 -2.20 -20.62 18.23
C ARG A 224 -3.32 -19.77 17.63
N SER A 225 -3.42 -18.49 17.98
CA SER A 225 -4.44 -17.58 17.46
C SER A 225 -4.17 -17.23 15.99
N ILE A 226 -2.89 -17.00 15.63
CA ILE A 226 -2.48 -16.76 14.25
C ILE A 226 -2.75 -17.99 13.39
N LEU A 227 -2.40 -19.18 13.87
CA LEU A 227 -2.63 -20.45 13.19
C LEU A 227 -4.14 -20.72 12.97
N ALA A 228 -4.99 -20.29 13.89
CA ALA A 228 -6.44 -20.38 13.72
C ALA A 228 -6.95 -19.50 12.55
N GLY A 229 -6.37 -18.32 12.35
CA GLY A 229 -6.64 -17.47 11.19
C GLY A 229 -6.24 -18.14 9.88
N PHE A 230 -5.02 -18.67 9.80
CA PHE A 230 -4.55 -19.41 8.61
C PHE A 230 -5.39 -20.64 8.31
N ARG A 231 -5.78 -21.43 9.32
CA ARG A 231 -6.67 -22.57 9.14
C ARG A 231 -8.03 -22.17 8.60
N PHE A 232 -8.58 -21.06 9.07
CA PHE A 232 -9.84 -20.53 8.55
C PHE A 232 -9.71 -20.10 7.09
N VAL A 233 -8.69 -19.32 6.73
CA VAL A 233 -8.42 -18.92 5.34
C VAL A 233 -8.27 -20.15 4.44
N ALA A 234 -7.53 -21.17 4.87
CA ALA A 234 -7.33 -22.40 4.12
C ALA A 234 -8.62 -23.23 3.97
N SER A 235 -9.54 -23.16 4.94
CA SER A 235 -10.82 -23.91 4.91
C SER A 235 -11.91 -23.24 4.08
N GLU A 236 -11.89 -21.88 3.98
CA GLU A 236 -12.89 -21.12 3.23
C GLU A 236 -12.42 -20.93 1.78
N LYS A 237 -12.93 -21.78 0.88
CA LYS A 237 -12.49 -21.86 -0.53
C LYS A 237 -12.58 -20.53 -1.29
N VAL A 238 -13.54 -19.67 -0.97
CA VAL A 238 -13.69 -18.37 -1.62
C VAL A 238 -12.57 -17.44 -1.20
N ILE A 239 -12.28 -17.38 0.11
CA ILE A 239 -11.22 -16.57 0.67
C ILE A 239 -9.86 -17.06 0.14
N LEU A 240 -9.58 -18.35 0.24
CA LEU A 240 -8.33 -18.93 -0.27
C LEU A 240 -8.17 -18.66 -1.77
N GLY A 241 -9.24 -18.78 -2.56
CA GLY A 241 -9.22 -18.53 -3.99
C GLY A 241 -8.79 -17.10 -4.32
N PHE A 242 -9.39 -16.09 -3.71
CA PHE A 242 -9.00 -14.71 -4.00
C PHE A 242 -7.64 -14.34 -3.38
N PHE A 243 -7.25 -14.90 -2.23
CA PHE A 243 -5.90 -14.73 -1.69
C PHE A 243 -4.82 -15.23 -2.66
N LEU A 244 -5.04 -16.39 -3.28
CA LEU A 244 -4.12 -16.93 -4.28
C LEU A 244 -4.09 -16.10 -5.55
N VAL A 245 -5.23 -15.64 -6.05
CA VAL A 245 -5.30 -14.71 -7.20
C VAL A 245 -4.51 -13.43 -6.90
N ASP A 246 -4.69 -12.86 -5.73
CA ASP A 246 -4.03 -11.62 -5.33
C ASP A 246 -2.52 -11.80 -5.13
N THR A 247 -2.11 -12.84 -4.39
CA THR A 247 -0.68 -13.16 -4.22
C THR A 247 -0.01 -13.38 -5.57
N ASN A 248 -0.65 -14.11 -6.48
CA ASN A 248 -0.14 -14.33 -7.83
C ASN A 248 0.01 -13.01 -8.60
N ALA A 249 -0.99 -12.12 -8.53
CA ALA A 249 -0.93 -10.82 -9.19
C ALA A 249 0.19 -9.94 -8.61
N MET A 250 0.37 -9.93 -7.30
CA MET A 250 1.42 -9.15 -6.63
C MET A 250 2.83 -9.69 -6.88
N VAL A 251 3.00 -11.03 -6.92
CA VAL A 251 4.33 -11.63 -7.14
C VAL A 251 4.74 -11.54 -8.61
N PHE A 252 3.84 -11.79 -9.55
CA PHE A 252 4.21 -11.82 -10.96
C PHE A 252 3.83 -10.55 -11.74
N GLY A 253 2.81 -9.81 -11.31
CA GLY A 253 2.30 -8.66 -12.02
C GLY A 253 2.82 -7.30 -11.54
N MET A 254 3.82 -7.24 -10.65
CA MET A 254 4.24 -5.98 -10.00
C MET A 254 5.74 -5.67 -10.20
N PRO A 255 6.18 -5.24 -11.41
CA PRO A 255 7.59 -5.00 -11.72
C PRO A 255 8.09 -3.62 -11.22
N LEU A 256 7.68 -3.16 -10.04
CA LEU A 256 7.98 -1.81 -9.54
C LEU A 256 9.50 -1.57 -9.40
N ALA A 257 10.26 -2.57 -8.98
CA ALA A 257 11.71 -2.48 -8.86
C ALA A 257 12.39 -2.12 -10.20
N LEU A 258 11.80 -2.49 -11.33
CA LEU A 258 12.36 -2.24 -12.65
C LEU A 258 12.07 -0.84 -13.20
N PHE A 259 11.20 -0.04 -12.57
CA PHE A 259 10.82 1.28 -13.07
C PHE A 259 12.00 2.24 -13.28
N PRO A 260 13.03 2.32 -12.41
CA PRO A 260 14.21 3.14 -12.69
C PRO A 260 14.95 2.69 -13.96
N ALA A 261 15.14 1.38 -14.13
CA ALA A 261 15.79 0.82 -15.30
C ALA A 261 14.96 1.03 -16.59
N ILE A 262 13.61 0.94 -16.49
CA ILE A 262 12.70 1.21 -17.59
C ILE A 262 12.74 2.69 -17.98
N ALA A 263 12.68 3.61 -17.01
CA ALA A 263 12.77 5.04 -17.24
C ALA A 263 14.07 5.42 -17.97
N ALA A 264 15.22 4.95 -17.47
CA ALA A 264 16.51 5.24 -18.04
C ALA A 264 16.71 4.60 -19.43
N ASN A 265 16.46 3.28 -19.57
CA ASN A 265 16.85 2.54 -20.76
C ASN A 265 15.82 2.60 -21.90
N ARG A 266 14.53 2.75 -21.56
CA ARG A 266 13.46 2.75 -22.57
C ARG A 266 13.03 4.15 -22.98
N PHE A 267 12.95 5.06 -22.00
CA PHE A 267 12.46 6.42 -22.22
C PHE A 267 13.58 7.46 -22.25
N GLY A 268 14.83 7.06 -21.96
CA GLY A 268 16.01 7.91 -22.07
C GLY A 268 16.17 8.96 -20.96
N ASP A 269 15.26 8.99 -19.97
CA ASP A 269 15.30 9.93 -18.86
C ASP A 269 14.90 9.20 -17.56
N ALA A 270 15.87 9.01 -16.69
CA ALA A 270 15.67 8.33 -15.41
C ALA A 270 14.71 9.06 -14.46
N THR A 271 14.52 10.38 -14.62
CA THR A 271 13.62 11.18 -13.77
C THR A 271 12.15 10.88 -14.03
N LEU A 272 11.82 10.28 -15.19
CA LEU A 272 10.46 9.82 -15.51
C LEU A 272 9.98 8.68 -14.62
N VAL A 273 10.87 8.11 -13.81
CA VAL A 273 10.53 7.07 -12.82
C VAL A 273 9.39 7.48 -11.88
N GLY A 274 9.34 8.76 -11.49
CA GLY A 274 8.27 9.29 -10.63
C GLY A 274 6.88 9.14 -11.25
N TYR A 275 6.74 9.40 -12.55
CA TYR A 275 5.47 9.21 -13.27
C TYR A 275 5.09 7.73 -13.39
N LEU A 276 6.06 6.83 -13.56
CA LEU A 276 5.80 5.39 -13.61
C LEU A 276 5.25 4.89 -12.26
N TYR A 277 5.78 5.38 -11.13
CA TYR A 277 5.25 5.04 -9.80
C TYR A 277 3.88 5.68 -9.52
N ALA A 278 3.63 6.91 -10.01
CA ALA A 278 2.38 7.62 -9.80
C ALA A 278 1.20 7.06 -10.62
N ALA A 279 1.47 6.49 -11.78
CA ALA A 279 0.43 6.07 -12.72
C ALA A 279 -0.52 5.00 -12.15
N PRO A 280 -0.08 3.92 -11.49
CA PRO A 280 -0.99 2.96 -10.84
C PRO A 280 -1.88 3.62 -9.78
N SER A 281 -1.33 4.50 -8.94
CA SER A 281 -2.08 5.22 -7.91
C SER A 281 -3.15 6.14 -8.50
N ALA A 282 -2.86 6.77 -9.65
CA ALA A 282 -3.85 7.58 -10.37
C ALA A 282 -5.02 6.71 -10.87
N GLY A 283 -4.74 5.53 -11.42
CA GLY A 283 -5.77 4.56 -11.82
C GLY A 283 -6.60 4.07 -10.63
N ALA A 284 -5.95 3.75 -9.52
CA ALA A 284 -6.61 3.34 -8.28
C ALA A 284 -7.54 4.43 -7.73
N LEU A 285 -7.12 5.70 -7.78
CA LEU A 285 -7.96 6.83 -7.38
C LEU A 285 -9.22 6.94 -8.24
N VAL A 286 -9.10 6.80 -9.56
CA VAL A 286 -10.25 6.81 -10.48
C VAL A 286 -11.23 5.70 -10.13
N ALA A 287 -10.74 4.47 -9.88
CA ALA A 287 -11.59 3.34 -9.48
C ALA A 287 -12.29 3.58 -8.15
N GLY A 288 -11.58 4.15 -7.17
CA GLY A 288 -12.15 4.50 -5.86
C GLY A 288 -13.27 5.55 -5.96
N LEU A 289 -13.04 6.62 -6.72
CA LEU A 289 -14.05 7.68 -6.94
C LEU A 289 -15.27 7.16 -7.72
N ALA A 290 -15.04 6.24 -8.66
CA ALA A 290 -16.11 5.64 -9.47
C ALA A 290 -16.79 4.43 -8.80
N SER A 291 -16.56 4.14 -7.51
CA SER A 291 -16.97 2.88 -6.84
C SER A 291 -18.46 2.73 -6.55
N GLY A 292 -19.31 3.72 -6.86
CA GLY A 292 -20.75 3.67 -6.58
C GLY A 292 -21.52 2.48 -7.20
N TRP A 293 -21.01 1.88 -8.28
CA TRP A 293 -21.60 0.70 -8.92
C TRP A 293 -21.37 -0.62 -8.16
N VAL A 294 -20.40 -0.66 -7.24
CA VAL A 294 -19.98 -1.87 -6.51
C VAL A 294 -21.15 -2.55 -5.78
N ALA A 295 -22.04 -1.76 -5.18
CA ALA A 295 -23.22 -2.27 -4.46
C ALA A 295 -24.22 -3.04 -5.35
N HIS A 296 -24.16 -2.86 -6.66
CA HIS A 296 -25.06 -3.51 -7.61
C HIS A 296 -24.52 -4.84 -8.16
N VAL A 297 -23.24 -5.13 -7.94
CA VAL A 297 -22.58 -6.31 -8.49
C VAL A 297 -22.89 -7.54 -7.65
N ARG A 298 -23.47 -8.58 -8.30
CA ARG A 298 -23.81 -9.85 -7.66
C ARG A 298 -22.61 -10.79 -7.58
N ARG A 299 -21.92 -11.02 -8.70
CA ARG A 299 -20.82 -12.00 -8.84
C ARG A 299 -19.47 -11.34 -8.49
N GLN A 300 -19.27 -11.02 -7.23
CA GLN A 300 -18.08 -10.31 -6.76
C GLN A 300 -16.77 -11.07 -7.03
N GLY A 301 -16.75 -12.38 -6.86
CA GLY A 301 -15.57 -13.19 -7.14
C GLY A 301 -15.18 -13.23 -8.62
N LEU A 302 -16.17 -13.19 -9.54
CA LEU A 302 -15.89 -13.06 -10.97
C LEU A 302 -15.20 -11.72 -11.28
N VAL A 303 -15.65 -10.64 -10.64
CA VAL A 303 -15.01 -9.31 -10.84
C VAL A 303 -13.56 -9.32 -10.37
N VAL A 304 -13.25 -9.98 -9.25
CA VAL A 304 -11.85 -10.12 -8.77
C VAL A 304 -11.00 -10.83 -9.82
N VAL A 305 -11.47 -11.93 -10.39
CA VAL A 305 -10.73 -12.67 -11.42
C VAL A 305 -10.56 -11.86 -12.71
N VAL A 306 -11.61 -11.18 -13.17
CA VAL A 306 -11.54 -10.31 -14.35
C VAL A 306 -10.58 -9.14 -14.12
N ALA A 307 -10.64 -8.51 -12.97
CA ALA A 307 -9.76 -7.40 -12.61
C ALA A 307 -8.29 -7.84 -12.53
N ALA A 308 -7.98 -8.96 -11.85
CA ALA A 308 -6.62 -9.49 -11.78
C ALA A 308 -6.10 -9.93 -13.17
N THR A 309 -6.97 -10.47 -14.04
CA THR A 309 -6.62 -10.78 -15.43
C THR A 309 -6.33 -9.49 -16.21
N ALA A 310 -7.16 -8.46 -16.08
CA ALA A 310 -6.96 -7.16 -16.73
C ALA A 310 -5.65 -6.49 -16.26
N TRP A 311 -5.31 -6.59 -14.98
CA TRP A 311 -4.01 -6.18 -14.46
C TRP A 311 -2.87 -6.88 -15.20
N GLY A 312 -2.85 -8.21 -15.24
CA GLY A 312 -1.79 -8.98 -15.91
C GLY A 312 -1.68 -8.67 -17.40
N VAL A 313 -2.81 -8.47 -18.10
CA VAL A 313 -2.84 -8.05 -19.51
C VAL A 313 -2.24 -6.64 -19.68
N ALA A 314 -2.60 -5.70 -18.83
CA ALA A 314 -2.08 -4.33 -18.86
C ALA A 314 -0.56 -4.30 -18.62
N VAL A 315 -0.06 -5.08 -17.63
CA VAL A 315 1.38 -5.22 -17.35
C VAL A 315 2.10 -5.90 -18.53
N THR A 316 1.51 -6.94 -19.12
CA THR A 316 2.08 -7.58 -20.33
C THR A 316 2.18 -6.57 -21.48
N ALA A 317 1.14 -5.79 -21.73
CA ALA A 317 1.15 -4.75 -22.76
C ALA A 317 2.17 -3.64 -22.45
N PHE A 318 2.32 -3.24 -21.18
CA PHE A 318 3.33 -2.29 -20.73
C PHE A 318 4.76 -2.74 -21.05
N ALA A 319 5.05 -4.05 -21.05
CA ALA A 319 6.36 -4.57 -21.46
C ALA A 319 6.75 -4.14 -22.88
N PHE A 320 5.78 -3.89 -23.77
CA PHE A 320 5.97 -3.52 -25.17
C PHE A 320 5.70 -2.04 -25.46
N ALA A 321 5.29 -1.25 -24.49
CA ALA A 321 5.04 0.18 -24.67
C ALA A 321 6.35 0.92 -24.99
N THR A 322 6.39 1.56 -26.16
CA THR A 322 7.54 2.35 -26.63
C THR A 322 7.42 3.84 -26.30
N HIS A 323 6.19 4.33 -26.10
CA HIS A 323 5.90 5.71 -25.78
C HIS A 323 5.51 5.85 -24.30
N LEU A 324 6.02 6.88 -23.66
CA LEU A 324 5.74 7.14 -22.22
C LEU A 324 4.24 7.24 -21.93
N TRP A 325 3.48 8.00 -22.75
CA TRP A 325 2.04 8.16 -22.51
C TRP A 325 1.29 6.82 -22.49
N LEU A 326 1.66 5.90 -23.43
CA LEU A 326 1.05 4.57 -23.49
C LEU A 326 1.42 3.75 -22.25
N ALA A 327 2.68 3.81 -21.81
CA ALA A 327 3.15 3.18 -20.59
C ALA A 327 2.36 3.65 -19.37
N LEU A 328 2.17 4.98 -19.22
CA LEU A 328 1.42 5.57 -18.12
C LEU A 328 -0.05 5.17 -18.14
N VAL A 329 -0.69 5.15 -19.32
CA VAL A 329 -2.09 4.71 -19.47
C VAL A 329 -2.23 3.23 -19.06
N LEU A 330 -1.33 2.35 -19.53
CA LEU A 330 -1.37 0.93 -19.21
C LEU A 330 -1.15 0.68 -17.69
N LEU A 331 -0.22 1.38 -17.07
CA LEU A 331 0.00 1.31 -15.64
C LEU A 331 -1.19 1.87 -14.83
N ALA A 332 -1.82 2.96 -15.31
CA ALA A 332 -3.04 3.48 -14.68
C ALA A 332 -4.21 2.49 -14.81
N LEU A 333 -4.37 1.82 -15.96
CA LEU A 333 -5.37 0.76 -16.14
C LEU A 333 -5.09 -0.44 -15.21
N ALA A 334 -3.81 -0.80 -15.04
CA ALA A 334 -3.41 -1.80 -14.06
C ALA A 334 -3.84 -1.39 -12.65
N GLY A 335 -3.48 -0.19 -12.19
CA GLY A 335 -3.86 0.30 -10.86
C GLY A 335 -5.38 0.42 -10.66
N LEU A 336 -6.12 0.80 -11.71
CA LEU A 336 -7.58 0.79 -11.70
C LEU A 336 -8.12 -0.63 -11.46
N ALA A 337 -7.59 -1.60 -12.18
CA ALA A 337 -7.99 -3.00 -12.07
C ALA A 337 -7.69 -3.56 -10.66
N ASP A 338 -6.51 -3.26 -10.10
CA ASP A 338 -6.16 -3.66 -8.74
C ASP A 338 -7.11 -3.09 -7.70
N GLN A 339 -7.39 -1.79 -7.77
CA GLN A 339 -8.30 -1.14 -6.84
C GLN A 339 -9.71 -1.71 -6.91
N VAL A 340 -10.22 -2.00 -8.11
CA VAL A 340 -11.50 -2.70 -8.30
C VAL A 340 -11.45 -4.06 -7.61
N SER A 341 -10.39 -4.85 -7.83
CA SER A 341 -10.20 -6.13 -7.15
C SER A 341 -10.17 -5.98 -5.63
N ALA A 342 -9.41 -5.02 -5.11
CA ALA A 342 -9.27 -4.75 -3.67
C ALA A 342 -10.62 -4.41 -3.00
N ILE A 343 -11.45 -3.60 -3.63
CA ILE A 343 -12.79 -3.26 -3.11
C ILE A 343 -13.64 -4.52 -2.90
N PHE A 344 -13.67 -5.41 -3.88
CA PHE A 344 -14.47 -6.65 -3.78
C PHE A 344 -13.85 -7.66 -2.83
N ARG A 345 -12.52 -7.79 -2.78
CA ARG A 345 -11.83 -8.65 -1.79
C ARG A 345 -12.15 -8.21 -0.37
N ASN A 346 -12.04 -6.90 -0.10
CA ASN A 346 -12.38 -6.33 1.20
C ASN A 346 -13.83 -6.62 1.61
N ALA A 347 -14.78 -6.47 0.68
CA ALA A 347 -16.19 -6.77 0.92
C ALA A 347 -16.41 -8.28 1.23
N MET A 348 -15.74 -9.16 0.48
CA MET A 348 -15.83 -10.60 0.70
C MET A 348 -15.18 -11.03 2.01
N VAL A 349 -14.03 -10.49 2.40
CA VAL A 349 -13.42 -10.77 3.71
C VAL A 349 -14.38 -10.39 4.83
N LEU A 350 -14.99 -9.21 4.75
CA LEU A 350 -15.94 -8.74 5.76
C LEU A 350 -17.18 -9.65 5.86
N ALA A 351 -17.73 -10.06 4.71
CA ALA A 351 -18.94 -10.87 4.65
C ALA A 351 -18.73 -12.36 5.00
N LEU A 352 -17.54 -12.90 4.74
CA LEU A 352 -17.25 -14.33 4.89
C LEU A 352 -16.59 -14.68 6.23
N THR A 353 -15.99 -13.71 6.89
CA THR A 353 -15.21 -13.95 8.11
C THR A 353 -16.08 -13.72 9.35
N PRO A 354 -16.23 -14.72 10.24
CA PRO A 354 -16.89 -14.50 11.53
C PRO A 354 -16.20 -13.42 12.36
N ASP A 355 -16.97 -12.63 13.14
CA ASP A 355 -16.47 -11.49 13.90
C ASP A 355 -15.25 -11.82 14.77
N ARG A 356 -15.28 -12.98 15.45
CA ARG A 356 -14.17 -13.50 16.27
C ARG A 356 -12.86 -13.72 15.53
N LEU A 357 -12.88 -13.84 14.18
CA LEU A 357 -11.71 -14.08 13.33
C LEU A 357 -11.36 -12.90 12.44
N GLN A 358 -12.18 -11.84 12.39
CA GLN A 358 -12.00 -10.67 11.54
C GLN A 358 -10.59 -10.06 11.69
N GLY A 359 -10.14 -9.79 12.89
CA GLY A 359 -8.81 -9.22 13.14
C GLY A 359 -7.67 -10.14 12.67
N ARG A 360 -7.84 -11.47 12.78
CA ARG A 360 -6.82 -12.45 12.36
C ARG A 360 -6.70 -12.54 10.85
N VAL A 361 -7.85 -12.61 10.15
CA VAL A 361 -7.88 -12.66 8.69
C VAL A 361 -7.36 -11.34 8.09
N ARG A 362 -7.74 -10.19 8.67
CA ARG A 362 -7.20 -8.87 8.29
C ARG A 362 -5.70 -8.77 8.52
N GLY A 363 -5.16 -9.35 9.58
CA GLY A 363 -3.73 -9.43 9.82
C GLY A 363 -2.99 -10.24 8.76
N ILE A 364 -3.57 -11.38 8.32
CA ILE A 364 -3.03 -12.21 7.24
C ILE A 364 -3.09 -11.45 5.90
N GLU A 365 -4.22 -10.81 5.58
CA GLU A 365 -4.38 -9.97 4.39
C GLU A 365 -3.33 -8.86 4.35
N PHE A 366 -3.16 -8.15 5.46
CA PHE A 366 -2.13 -7.11 5.55
C PHE A 366 -0.72 -7.64 5.30
N MET A 367 -0.38 -8.78 5.92
CA MET A 367 0.95 -9.40 5.74
C MET A 367 1.17 -9.82 4.28
N GLN A 368 0.15 -10.36 3.62
CA GLN A 368 0.18 -10.71 2.20
C GLN A 368 0.42 -9.48 1.33
N VAL A 369 -0.40 -8.44 1.49
CA VAL A 369 -0.33 -7.20 0.69
C VAL A 369 1.01 -6.47 0.88
N ALA A 370 1.60 -6.57 2.06
CA ALA A 370 2.89 -5.96 2.35
C ALA A 370 4.10 -6.79 1.87
N ALA A 371 4.03 -8.12 1.96
CA ALA A 371 5.15 -9.01 1.63
C ALA A 371 5.19 -9.44 0.15
N ALA A 372 4.03 -9.69 -0.48
CA ALA A 372 3.99 -10.22 -1.84
C ALA A 372 4.61 -9.29 -2.90
N PRO A 373 4.44 -7.94 -2.85
CA PRO A 373 5.12 -7.03 -3.77
C PRO A 373 6.65 -7.10 -3.66
N SER A 374 7.19 -7.28 -2.45
CA SER A 374 8.64 -7.41 -2.25
C SER A 374 9.18 -8.69 -2.89
N LEU A 375 8.43 -9.81 -2.79
CA LEU A 375 8.76 -11.05 -3.51
C LEU A 375 8.68 -10.84 -5.03
N GLY A 376 7.68 -10.10 -5.51
CA GLY A 376 7.54 -9.78 -6.93
C GLY A 376 8.68 -8.89 -7.44
N ASN A 377 9.08 -7.90 -6.67
CA ASN A 377 10.22 -7.06 -7.01
C ASN A 377 11.53 -7.85 -7.08
N LEU A 378 11.73 -8.80 -6.16
CA LEU A 378 12.89 -9.71 -6.19
C LEU A 378 12.85 -10.61 -7.44
N GLU A 379 11.70 -11.25 -7.71
CA GLU A 379 11.49 -12.07 -8.92
C GLU A 379 11.78 -11.27 -10.18
N ALA A 380 11.14 -10.10 -10.34
CA ALA A 380 11.30 -9.25 -11.51
C ALA A 380 12.77 -8.84 -11.74
N GLY A 381 13.48 -8.46 -10.67
CA GLY A 381 14.90 -8.10 -10.75
C GLY A 381 15.79 -9.26 -11.17
N VAL A 382 15.58 -10.45 -10.58
CA VAL A 382 16.33 -11.67 -10.93
C VAL A 382 16.05 -12.07 -12.39
N VAL A 383 14.80 -12.17 -12.81
CA VAL A 383 14.45 -12.55 -14.19
C VAL A 383 14.99 -11.52 -15.19
N ALA A 384 14.91 -10.24 -14.87
CA ALA A 384 15.47 -9.20 -15.74
C ALA A 384 16.99 -9.30 -15.87
N SER A 385 17.70 -9.65 -14.80
CA SER A 385 19.17 -9.83 -14.83
C SER A 385 19.62 -11.03 -15.65
N LEU A 386 18.83 -12.10 -15.66
CA LEU A 386 19.13 -13.34 -16.39
C LEU A 386 18.69 -13.28 -17.86
N THR A 387 17.76 -12.36 -18.22
CA THR A 387 17.17 -12.30 -19.54
C THR A 387 17.15 -10.87 -20.11
N SER A 388 16.11 -10.14 -19.86
CA SER A 388 15.96 -8.71 -20.15
C SER A 388 14.78 -8.12 -19.37
N ILE A 389 14.78 -6.79 -19.19
CA ILE A 389 13.65 -6.07 -18.57
C ILE A 389 12.32 -6.37 -19.28
N ARG A 390 12.34 -6.41 -20.63
CA ARG A 390 11.14 -6.70 -21.42
C ARG A 390 10.61 -8.11 -21.16
N VAL A 391 11.48 -9.11 -21.14
CA VAL A 391 11.11 -10.51 -20.87
C VAL A 391 10.56 -10.64 -19.46
N SER A 392 11.23 -10.07 -18.46
CA SER A 392 10.77 -10.10 -17.06
C SER A 392 9.37 -9.54 -16.91
N VAL A 393 9.12 -8.32 -17.41
CA VAL A 393 7.80 -7.68 -17.29
C VAL A 393 6.73 -8.44 -18.08
N ALA A 394 7.05 -8.92 -19.30
CA ALA A 394 6.10 -9.66 -20.14
C ALA A 394 5.75 -11.02 -19.51
N SER A 395 6.77 -11.79 -19.10
CA SER A 395 6.56 -13.10 -18.47
C SER A 395 5.80 -12.98 -17.16
N GLY A 396 6.14 -11.97 -16.34
CA GLY A 396 5.42 -11.68 -15.11
C GLY A 396 3.94 -11.40 -15.35
N GLY A 397 3.61 -10.53 -16.30
CA GLY A 397 2.22 -10.26 -16.67
C GLY A 397 1.48 -11.49 -17.21
N ILE A 398 2.13 -12.31 -18.05
CA ILE A 398 1.56 -13.58 -18.54
C ILE A 398 1.33 -14.56 -17.38
N LEU A 399 2.30 -14.73 -16.48
CA LEU A 399 2.17 -15.61 -15.31
C LEU A 399 1.07 -15.12 -14.36
N CYS A 400 0.90 -13.80 -14.23
CA CYS A 400 -0.22 -13.22 -13.49
C CYS A 400 -1.57 -13.67 -14.11
N VAL A 401 -1.73 -13.58 -15.43
CA VAL A 401 -2.96 -14.03 -16.14
C VAL A 401 -3.16 -15.54 -15.97
N VAL A 402 -2.13 -16.32 -16.29
CA VAL A 402 -2.21 -17.79 -16.22
C VAL A 402 -2.51 -18.27 -14.80
N GLY A 403 -1.80 -17.75 -13.79
CA GLY A 403 -2.02 -18.12 -12.40
C GLY A 403 -3.39 -17.67 -11.88
N THR A 404 -3.90 -16.53 -12.31
CA THR A 404 -5.25 -16.06 -11.99
C THR A 404 -6.30 -17.00 -12.57
N LEU A 405 -6.19 -17.38 -13.84
CA LEU A 405 -7.13 -18.30 -14.49
C LEU A 405 -7.04 -19.72 -13.90
N ALA A 406 -5.83 -20.21 -13.60
CA ALA A 406 -5.62 -21.48 -12.92
C ALA A 406 -6.23 -21.48 -11.51
N SER A 407 -6.05 -20.42 -10.75
CA SER A 407 -6.68 -20.27 -9.43
C SER A 407 -8.21 -20.24 -9.53
N ALA A 408 -8.76 -19.53 -10.51
CA ALA A 408 -10.21 -19.48 -10.76
C ALA A 408 -10.77 -20.86 -11.17
N ALA A 409 -10.04 -21.65 -11.96
CA ALA A 409 -10.41 -23.02 -12.33
C ALA A 409 -10.34 -23.97 -11.14
N THR A 410 -9.34 -23.83 -10.27
CA THR A 410 -9.16 -24.66 -9.06
C THR A 410 -10.19 -24.34 -7.99
N PHE A 411 -10.63 -23.09 -7.90
CA PHE A 411 -11.60 -22.60 -6.92
C PHE A 411 -12.89 -22.08 -7.57
N PRO A 412 -13.71 -22.93 -8.21
CA PRO A 412 -14.95 -22.48 -8.88
C PRO A 412 -15.95 -21.80 -7.91
N ALA A 413 -15.81 -22.05 -6.60
CA ALA A 413 -16.60 -21.38 -5.58
C ALA A 413 -16.39 -19.85 -5.60
N LEU A 414 -15.18 -19.36 -5.94
CA LEU A 414 -14.89 -17.94 -6.12
C LEU A 414 -15.74 -17.36 -7.24
N LEU A 415 -15.76 -17.98 -8.43
CA LEU A 415 -16.53 -17.51 -9.59
C LEU A 415 -18.05 -17.50 -9.36
N ARG A 416 -18.52 -18.43 -8.52
CA ARG A 416 -19.95 -18.61 -8.21
C ARG A 416 -20.40 -17.80 -6.98
N TYR A 417 -19.49 -17.10 -6.32
CA TYR A 417 -19.83 -16.33 -5.13
C TYR A 417 -20.80 -15.19 -5.49
N ASP A 418 -22.01 -15.25 -4.91
CA ASP A 418 -23.05 -14.25 -5.06
C ASP A 418 -23.37 -13.64 -3.68
N ALA A 419 -23.13 -12.34 -3.53
CA ALA A 419 -23.32 -11.63 -2.29
C ALA A 419 -24.76 -11.65 -1.77
N ARG A 420 -25.78 -11.73 -2.66
CA ARG A 420 -27.21 -11.72 -2.29
C ARG A 420 -27.67 -13.07 -1.75
N THR A 421 -27.16 -14.17 -2.28
CA THR A 421 -27.59 -15.53 -1.87
C THR A 421 -27.19 -15.82 -0.42
N ARG A 422 -26.17 -15.17 0.11
CA ARG A 422 -25.69 -15.35 1.48
C ARG A 422 -26.41 -14.43 2.48
N ALA A 423 -26.70 -13.20 2.10
CA ALA A 423 -27.50 -12.27 2.93
C ALA A 423 -28.92 -12.82 3.22
N ALA A 424 -29.43 -13.69 2.34
CA ALA A 424 -30.71 -14.38 2.53
C ALA A 424 -30.62 -15.64 3.44
N ARG A 425 -29.40 -16.09 3.80
CA ARG A 425 -29.16 -17.29 4.64
C ARG A 425 -28.61 -16.96 6.04
N ALA A 426 -28.24 -15.70 6.29
CA ALA A 426 -27.81 -15.15 7.57
C ALA A 426 -28.97 -14.41 8.26
#